data_d32941eccdc67f0f4f47518c37a19090
#
_entry.id   d32941eccdc67f0f4f47518c37a19090
#
_cell.length_a   1.000
_cell.length_b   1.000
_cell.length_c   1.000
_cell.angle_alpha   90.00
_cell.angle_beta   90.00
_cell.angle_gamma   90.00
#
_symmetry.space_group_name_H-M   'P 1'
#
loop_
_entity.id
_entity.type
_entity.pdbx_description
1 polymer ?
#
loop_
_entity_poly.entity_id
_entity_poly.type
_entity_poly.pdbx_seq_one_letter_code
_entity_poly.pdbx_strand_id
1 'polypeptide(L)'
;MLNSGKMMEDATAERGRLLELAERNRTSLASLSAMIGRNPSYLQQFVRKGSPRKLEEQDRRKLAEFFGVNETELGGPEEKSYSPAPGQRVKTSAWVDVPRIDLGASAGPGAVPQAEQAFDAFRFSSRWLREQGFEGAQLSAIRVEGDSMEPLLRDGDEILVDCSPHPFRDGVHVVRLGDTLMVKRVASAGQGRLALLSQNLAYPPIDVAAEELTIIGRVVWKSGRI
;
A
#
# COMPACT_ATOMS: atom_id res chain seq x y z
N MET A 1 -35.99 24.49 -6.71
CA MET A 1 -35.33 25.54 -5.91
C MET A 1 -34.90 25.01 -4.53
N LEU A 2 -34.21 23.83 -4.44
CA LEU A 2 -33.93 23.16 -3.17
C LEU A 2 -32.40 22.89 -2.96
N ASN A 3 -31.51 23.48 -3.79
CA ASN A 3 -30.08 23.15 -3.74
C ASN A 3 -29.15 24.25 -3.21
N SER A 4 -29.66 25.50 -3.04
CA SER A 4 -28.80 26.61 -2.57
C SER A 4 -28.57 26.63 -1.06
N GLY A 5 -29.53 26.21 -0.25
CA GLY A 5 -29.42 26.19 1.22
C GLY A 5 -28.37 25.19 1.73
N LYS A 6 -28.37 23.96 1.22
CA LYS A 6 -27.45 22.90 1.61
C LYS A 6 -25.98 23.22 1.25
N MET A 7 -25.77 23.85 0.10
CA MET A 7 -24.41 24.29 -0.32
C MET A 7 -23.85 25.45 0.52
N MET A 8 -24.68 26.26 1.17
CA MET A 8 -24.22 27.32 2.06
C MET A 8 -23.89 26.80 3.47
N GLU A 9 -24.62 25.81 3.98
CA GLU A 9 -24.34 25.16 5.27
C GLU A 9 -23.04 24.35 5.18
N ASP A 10 -22.83 23.58 4.12
CA ASP A 10 -21.61 22.78 3.91
C ASP A 10 -20.36 23.69 3.84
N ALA A 11 -20.40 24.80 3.11
CA ALA A 11 -19.28 25.74 3.00
C ALA A 11 -18.95 26.45 4.33
N THR A 12 -19.90 26.53 5.25
CA THR A 12 -19.68 27.08 6.60
C THR A 12 -19.05 26.04 7.52
N ALA A 13 -19.44 24.78 7.39
CA ALA A 13 -18.88 23.65 8.14
C ALA A 13 -17.38 23.43 7.80
N GLU A 14 -17.00 23.47 6.52
CA GLU A 14 -15.62 23.32 6.04
C GLU A 14 -14.69 24.38 6.64
N ARG A 15 -15.15 25.63 6.69
CA ARG A 15 -14.38 26.76 7.25
C ARG A 15 -14.21 26.65 8.76
N GLY A 16 -15.27 26.24 9.44
CA GLY A 16 -15.24 25.96 10.88
C GLY A 16 -14.27 24.84 11.20
N ARG A 17 -14.29 23.77 10.39
CA ARG A 17 -13.40 22.64 10.56
C ARG A 17 -11.93 23.00 10.33
N LEU A 18 -11.62 23.80 9.32
CA LEU A 18 -10.25 24.29 9.11
C LEU A 18 -9.76 25.12 10.29
N LEU A 19 -10.58 25.99 10.85
CA LEU A 19 -10.23 26.80 12.01
C LEU A 19 -9.95 25.93 13.25
N GLU A 20 -10.80 24.97 13.56
CA GLU A 20 -10.64 23.99 14.62
C GLU A 20 -9.33 23.21 14.50
N LEU A 21 -9.03 22.71 13.30
CA LEU A 21 -7.80 21.98 13.02
C LEU A 21 -6.54 22.86 13.20
N ALA A 22 -6.61 24.12 12.77
CA ALA A 22 -5.53 25.08 12.95
C ALA A 22 -5.28 25.36 14.44
N GLU A 23 -6.32 25.57 15.23
CA GLU A 23 -6.25 25.81 16.69
C GLU A 23 -5.70 24.57 17.43
N ARG A 24 -6.22 23.39 17.11
CA ARG A 24 -5.76 22.12 17.71
C ARG A 24 -4.28 21.86 17.46
N ASN A 25 -3.78 22.21 16.27
CA ASN A 25 -2.37 22.05 15.91
C ASN A 25 -1.51 23.27 16.25
N ARG A 26 -2.06 24.29 16.94
CA ARG A 26 -1.38 25.54 17.33
C ARG A 26 -0.70 26.23 16.15
N THR A 27 -1.31 26.19 14.98
CA THR A 27 -0.76 26.73 13.73
C THR A 27 -1.64 27.88 13.25
N SER A 28 -1.01 28.99 12.79
CA SER A 28 -1.77 30.13 12.29
C SER A 28 -2.25 29.92 10.84
N LEU A 29 -3.40 30.52 10.48
CA LEU A 29 -3.90 30.49 9.11
C LEU A 29 -2.90 31.13 8.10
N ALA A 30 -2.09 32.07 8.56
CA ALA A 30 -1.04 32.67 7.73
C ALA A 30 0.10 31.69 7.44
N SER A 31 0.55 30.92 8.45
CA SER A 31 1.57 29.89 8.28
C SER A 31 1.07 28.77 7.36
N LEU A 32 -0.19 28.35 7.53
CA LEU A 32 -0.81 27.35 6.66
C LEU A 32 -0.92 27.84 5.22
N SER A 33 -1.28 29.12 5.02
CA SER A 33 -1.32 29.73 3.67
C SER A 33 0.07 29.70 3.01
N ALA A 34 1.12 30.06 3.74
CA ALA A 34 2.49 30.01 3.24
C ALA A 34 2.93 28.56 2.92
N MET A 35 2.57 27.59 3.77
CA MET A 35 2.88 26.16 3.57
C MET A 35 2.30 25.64 2.27
N ILE A 36 1.06 26.01 1.94
CA ILE A 36 0.43 25.61 0.66
C ILE A 36 0.89 26.44 -0.55
N GLY A 37 1.81 27.42 -0.34
CA GLY A 37 2.33 28.28 -1.41
C GLY A 37 1.41 29.45 -1.79
N ARG A 38 0.51 29.86 -0.89
CA ARG A 38 -0.43 30.98 -1.09
C ARG A 38 -0.02 32.22 -0.28
N ASN A 39 -0.62 33.37 -0.62
CA ASN A 39 -0.46 34.59 0.15
C ASN A 39 -0.90 34.36 1.61
N PRO A 40 -0.19 34.91 2.62
CA PRO A 40 -0.52 34.74 4.04
C PRO A 40 -1.97 35.07 4.43
N SER A 41 -2.65 35.94 3.70
CA SER A 41 -4.06 36.29 3.95
C SER A 41 -5.07 35.32 3.30
N TYR A 42 -4.63 34.36 2.49
CA TYR A 42 -5.52 33.51 1.68
C TYR A 42 -6.50 32.70 2.53
N LEU A 43 -6.02 31.92 3.49
CA LEU A 43 -6.91 31.13 4.36
C LEU A 43 -7.71 32.00 5.34
N GLN A 44 -7.19 33.16 5.74
CA GLN A 44 -7.98 34.13 6.52
C GLN A 44 -9.17 34.68 5.71
N GLN A 45 -8.97 34.95 4.43
CA GLN A 45 -10.06 35.37 3.54
C GLN A 45 -11.07 34.25 3.33
N PHE A 46 -10.59 33.01 3.13
CA PHE A 46 -11.45 31.84 3.02
C PHE A 46 -12.34 31.67 4.25
N VAL A 47 -11.76 31.70 5.45
CA VAL A 47 -12.49 31.48 6.71
C VAL A 47 -13.43 32.65 7.05
N ARG A 48 -12.93 33.90 6.95
CA ARG A 48 -13.66 35.07 7.45
C ARG A 48 -14.60 35.73 6.42
N LYS A 49 -14.17 35.73 5.15
CA LYS A 49 -14.90 36.42 4.07
C LYS A 49 -15.59 35.47 3.11
N GLY A 50 -15.31 34.16 3.23
CA GLY A 50 -15.89 33.17 2.33
C GLY A 50 -15.33 33.22 0.91
N SER A 51 -14.14 33.80 0.71
CA SER A 51 -13.47 33.88 -0.59
C SER A 51 -12.09 33.26 -0.53
N PRO A 52 -11.79 32.29 -1.41
CA PRO A 52 -12.67 31.68 -2.42
C PRO A 52 -13.85 30.90 -1.80
N ARG A 53 -14.85 30.58 -2.57
CA ARG A 53 -15.99 29.81 -2.09
C ARG A 53 -15.60 28.39 -1.63
N LYS A 54 -14.65 27.74 -2.32
CA LYS A 54 -14.06 26.44 -2.01
C LYS A 54 -12.54 26.54 -2.14
N LEU A 55 -11.84 25.73 -1.36
CA LEU A 55 -10.41 25.55 -1.54
C LEU A 55 -10.13 24.81 -2.86
N GLU A 56 -9.06 25.20 -3.54
CA GLU A 56 -8.57 24.45 -4.70
C GLU A 56 -8.15 23.03 -4.27
N GLU A 57 -8.27 22.07 -5.17
CA GLU A 57 -8.01 20.66 -4.89
C GLU A 57 -6.59 20.43 -4.32
N GLN A 58 -5.58 21.06 -4.92
CA GLN A 58 -4.20 20.93 -4.45
C GLN A 58 -3.99 21.54 -3.06
N ASP A 59 -4.62 22.69 -2.77
CA ASP A 59 -4.51 23.36 -1.48
C ASP A 59 -5.17 22.52 -0.39
N ARG A 60 -6.35 21.98 -0.67
CA ARG A 60 -7.11 21.11 0.22
C ARG A 60 -6.34 19.82 0.54
N ARG A 61 -5.74 19.18 -0.49
CA ARG A 61 -4.95 17.95 -0.32
C ARG A 61 -3.75 18.18 0.60
N LYS A 62 -2.98 19.25 0.38
CA LYS A 62 -1.84 19.61 1.24
C LYS A 62 -2.26 19.89 2.69
N LEU A 63 -3.39 20.55 2.89
CA LEU A 63 -3.92 20.84 4.22
C LEU A 63 -4.40 19.56 4.91
N ALA A 64 -5.12 18.68 4.19
CA ALA A 64 -5.60 17.40 4.69
C ALA A 64 -4.42 16.49 5.10
N GLU A 65 -3.39 16.42 4.28
CA GLU A 65 -2.14 15.70 4.56
C GLU A 65 -1.43 16.26 5.80
N PHE A 66 -1.29 17.57 5.89
CA PHE A 66 -0.66 18.23 7.06
C PHE A 66 -1.40 17.95 8.37
N PHE A 67 -2.73 17.95 8.35
CA PHE A 67 -3.54 17.71 9.53
C PHE A 67 -3.81 16.22 9.80
N GLY A 68 -3.48 15.33 8.86
CA GLY A 68 -3.78 13.90 8.95
C GLY A 68 -5.29 13.60 8.94
N VAL A 69 -6.08 14.37 8.18
CA VAL A 69 -7.53 14.24 8.07
C VAL A 69 -7.94 13.95 6.63
N ASN A 70 -9.19 13.47 6.43
CA ASN A 70 -9.72 13.25 5.10
C ASN A 70 -10.02 14.58 4.40
N GLU A 71 -9.79 14.66 3.08
CA GLU A 71 -10.08 15.86 2.27
C GLU A 71 -11.56 16.29 2.33
N THR A 72 -12.46 15.35 2.59
CA THR A 72 -13.91 15.62 2.76
C THR A 72 -14.19 16.56 3.93
N GLU A 73 -13.36 16.53 4.99
CA GLU A 73 -13.48 17.42 6.15
C GLU A 73 -13.18 18.87 5.80
N LEU A 74 -12.44 19.09 4.71
CA LEU A 74 -12.08 20.42 4.18
C LEU A 74 -12.84 20.76 2.88
N GLY A 75 -13.96 20.09 2.63
CA GLY A 75 -14.82 20.35 1.47
C GLY A 75 -14.36 19.66 0.19
N GLY A 76 -13.60 18.58 0.33
CA GLY A 76 -13.35 17.68 -0.76
C GLY A 76 -14.65 17.10 -1.32
N PRO A 77 -14.69 16.69 -2.59
CA PRO A 77 -15.80 15.90 -3.06
C PRO A 77 -15.91 14.71 -2.09
N GLU A 78 -17.11 14.50 -1.57
CA GLU A 78 -17.38 13.21 -0.97
C GLU A 78 -17.02 12.19 -2.06
N GLU A 79 -15.88 11.53 -1.95
CA GLU A 79 -15.86 10.15 -2.41
C GLU A 79 -17.10 9.60 -1.74
N LYS A 80 -18.08 9.17 -2.53
CA LYS A 80 -19.29 8.57 -2.02
C LYS A 80 -18.86 7.39 -1.17
N SER A 81 -18.41 7.69 0.04
CA SER A 81 -18.24 6.76 1.12
C SER A 81 -19.65 6.34 1.43
N TYR A 82 -20.07 5.33 0.73
CA TYR A 82 -21.31 4.63 0.96
C TYR A 82 -21.17 4.02 2.35
N SER A 83 -21.65 4.76 3.37
CA SER A 83 -21.93 4.16 4.67
C SER A 83 -23.09 3.20 4.45
N PRO A 84 -22.87 1.88 4.47
CA PRO A 84 -23.96 0.95 4.29
C PRO A 84 -24.92 1.11 5.47
N ALA A 85 -26.21 1.24 5.17
CA ALA A 85 -27.25 1.02 6.17
C ALA A 85 -27.04 -0.37 6.80
N PRO A 86 -27.38 -0.56 8.10
CA PRO A 86 -27.17 -1.84 8.79
C PRO A 86 -27.85 -2.94 7.99
N GLY A 87 -27.04 -3.85 7.39
CA GLY A 87 -27.47 -4.93 6.51
C GLY A 87 -27.02 -4.85 5.05
N GLN A 88 -26.45 -3.75 4.57
CA GLN A 88 -25.86 -3.68 3.24
C GLN A 88 -24.38 -4.06 3.26
N ARG A 89 -24.03 -5.11 2.52
CA ARG A 89 -22.64 -5.52 2.29
C ARG A 89 -21.85 -4.35 1.70
N VAL A 90 -20.75 -3.98 2.36
CA VAL A 90 -19.74 -3.08 1.81
C VAL A 90 -19.43 -3.59 0.40
N LYS A 91 -19.65 -2.78 -0.63
CA LYS A 91 -19.10 -3.08 -1.95
C LYS A 91 -17.60 -2.86 -1.83
N THR A 92 -16.86 -3.90 -1.44
CA THR A 92 -15.42 -3.94 -1.65
C THR A 92 -15.17 -3.57 -3.11
N SER A 93 -14.16 -2.74 -3.37
CA SER A 93 -13.75 -2.44 -4.74
C SER A 93 -13.78 -3.73 -5.55
N ALA A 94 -14.36 -3.70 -6.76
CA ALA A 94 -14.41 -4.88 -7.61
C ALA A 94 -12.99 -5.37 -7.98
N TRP A 95 -11.99 -4.54 -7.71
CA TRP A 95 -10.59 -4.75 -8.06
C TRP A 95 -9.66 -4.39 -6.90
N VAL A 96 -8.56 -5.13 -6.78
CA VAL A 96 -7.48 -4.90 -5.83
C VAL A 96 -6.19 -4.73 -6.63
N ASP A 97 -5.48 -3.65 -6.38
CA ASP A 97 -4.16 -3.41 -6.94
C ASP A 97 -3.12 -4.09 -6.04
N VAL A 98 -2.35 -5.02 -6.61
CA VAL A 98 -1.27 -5.74 -5.95
C VAL A 98 0.04 -5.12 -6.42
N PRO A 99 0.85 -4.52 -5.53
CA PRO A 99 2.10 -3.88 -5.91
C PRO A 99 3.08 -4.90 -6.48
N ARG A 100 3.81 -4.50 -7.53
CA ARG A 100 4.90 -5.27 -8.10
C ARG A 100 6.22 -4.79 -7.50
N ILE A 101 6.95 -5.71 -6.89
CA ILE A 101 8.25 -5.47 -6.29
C ILE A 101 9.32 -5.98 -7.24
N ASP A 102 10.30 -5.13 -7.55
CA ASP A 102 11.49 -5.53 -8.29
C ASP A 102 12.57 -6.00 -7.32
N LEU A 103 12.91 -7.28 -7.38
CA LEU A 103 13.95 -7.88 -6.54
C LEU A 103 15.35 -7.38 -6.91
N GLY A 104 15.58 -7.01 -8.18
CA GLY A 104 16.85 -6.52 -8.67
C GLY A 104 17.23 -5.14 -8.14
N ALA A 105 16.26 -4.30 -7.80
CA ALA A 105 16.51 -2.95 -7.29
C ALA A 105 17.05 -2.93 -5.85
N SER A 106 16.92 -4.03 -5.10
CA SER A 106 17.32 -4.12 -3.69
C SER A 106 18.73 -4.71 -3.48
N ALA A 107 19.44 -5.10 -4.53
CA ALA A 107 20.72 -5.83 -4.45
C ALA A 107 21.98 -4.95 -4.61
N GLY A 108 21.89 -3.63 -4.55
CA GLY A 108 23.07 -2.73 -4.61
C GLY A 108 23.67 -2.43 -3.23
N PRO A 109 25.01 -2.49 -3.05
CA PRO A 109 25.65 -2.07 -1.82
C PRO A 109 25.49 -0.53 -1.67
N GLY A 110 24.64 -0.11 -0.74
CA GLY A 110 24.37 1.31 -0.45
C GLY A 110 22.98 1.81 -0.79
N ALA A 111 22.10 0.98 -1.30
CA ALA A 111 20.68 1.34 -1.38
C ALA A 111 20.10 1.37 0.04
N VAL A 112 19.94 2.57 0.59
CA VAL A 112 18.99 2.81 1.69
C VAL A 112 17.67 2.17 1.23
N PRO A 113 16.93 1.44 2.07
CA PRO A 113 15.58 1.01 1.73
C PRO A 113 14.72 2.27 1.57
N GLN A 114 14.82 2.90 0.42
CA GLN A 114 13.77 3.79 -0.06
C GLN A 114 12.57 2.88 -0.21
N ALA A 115 11.48 3.28 0.45
CA ALA A 115 10.18 2.65 0.35
C ALA A 115 10.05 2.06 -1.07
N GLU A 116 9.94 0.73 -1.13
CA GLU A 116 9.82 -0.04 -2.37
C GLU A 116 8.81 0.67 -3.25
N GLN A 117 9.30 1.47 -4.19
CA GLN A 117 8.42 2.17 -5.10
C GLN A 117 7.84 1.08 -5.98
N ALA A 118 6.56 0.81 -5.79
CA ALA A 118 5.80 -0.02 -6.70
C ALA A 118 5.86 0.66 -8.07
N PHE A 119 6.77 0.18 -8.93
CA PHE A 119 6.92 0.69 -10.30
C PHE A 119 5.69 0.35 -11.13
N ASP A 120 4.91 -0.63 -10.72
CA ASP A 120 3.77 -1.14 -11.43
C ASP A 120 2.84 -1.88 -10.45
N ALA A 121 1.61 -2.16 -10.85
CA ALA A 121 0.67 -2.95 -10.07
C ALA A 121 -0.13 -3.88 -10.96
N PHE A 122 -0.31 -5.12 -10.52
CA PHE A 122 -1.29 -6.01 -11.09
C PHE A 122 -2.66 -5.75 -10.49
N ARG A 123 -3.67 -5.74 -11.33
CA ARG A 123 -5.06 -5.55 -10.89
C ARG A 123 -5.81 -6.86 -10.92
N PHE A 124 -6.22 -7.34 -9.74
CA PHE A 124 -6.98 -8.57 -9.58
C PHE A 124 -8.43 -8.30 -9.21
N SER A 125 -9.34 -9.14 -9.69
CA SER A 125 -10.72 -9.10 -9.24
C SER A 125 -10.80 -9.49 -7.76
N SER A 126 -11.47 -8.68 -6.93
CA SER A 126 -11.71 -9.01 -5.51
C SER A 126 -12.47 -10.32 -5.36
N ARG A 127 -13.33 -10.64 -6.31
CA ARG A 127 -14.04 -11.93 -6.35
C ARG A 127 -13.06 -13.08 -6.55
N TRP A 128 -12.15 -12.96 -7.52
CA TRP A 128 -11.16 -13.98 -7.79
C TRP A 128 -10.23 -14.20 -6.59
N LEU A 129 -9.74 -13.13 -5.96
CA LEU A 129 -8.90 -13.24 -4.76
C LEU A 129 -9.63 -13.97 -3.62
N ARG A 130 -10.93 -13.71 -3.44
CA ARG A 130 -11.74 -14.41 -2.45
C ARG A 130 -11.91 -15.89 -2.80
N GLU A 131 -12.18 -16.21 -4.07
CA GLU A 131 -12.30 -17.60 -4.55
C GLU A 131 -10.99 -18.38 -4.37
N GLN A 132 -9.83 -17.69 -4.44
CA GLN A 132 -8.51 -18.28 -4.17
C GLN A 132 -8.15 -18.32 -2.67
N GLY A 133 -8.96 -17.75 -1.80
CA GLY A 133 -8.70 -17.69 -0.35
C GLY A 133 -7.74 -16.57 0.06
N PHE A 134 -7.53 -15.58 -0.79
CA PHE A 134 -6.61 -14.44 -0.54
C PHE A 134 -7.34 -13.16 -0.12
N GLU A 135 -8.58 -13.25 0.34
CA GLU A 135 -9.32 -12.08 0.83
C GLU A 135 -8.64 -11.47 2.05
N GLY A 136 -8.25 -10.20 1.94
CA GLY A 136 -7.55 -9.47 3.02
C GLY A 136 -6.07 -9.82 3.18
N ALA A 137 -5.50 -10.69 2.33
CA ALA A 137 -4.08 -11.01 2.35
C ALA A 137 -3.24 -9.81 1.88
N GLN A 138 -2.05 -9.62 2.48
CA GLN A 138 -1.06 -8.65 2.05
C GLN A 138 -0.26 -9.24 0.89
N LEU A 139 -0.74 -9.03 -0.33
CA LEU A 139 -0.15 -9.60 -1.53
C LEU A 139 0.86 -8.65 -2.17
N SER A 140 1.95 -9.23 -2.68
CA SER A 140 2.91 -8.59 -3.58
C SER A 140 3.13 -9.46 -4.81
N ALA A 141 3.35 -8.84 -5.96
CA ALA A 141 3.74 -9.54 -7.18
C ALA A 141 5.25 -9.41 -7.39
N ILE A 142 5.89 -10.48 -7.78
CA ILE A 142 7.34 -10.56 -7.98
C ILE A 142 7.63 -11.31 -9.27
N ARG A 143 8.55 -10.77 -10.07
CA ARG A 143 9.08 -11.49 -11.23
C ARG A 143 10.19 -12.44 -10.79
N VAL A 144 10.10 -13.69 -11.23
CA VAL A 144 11.12 -14.70 -11.00
C VAL A 144 12.32 -14.45 -11.91
N GLU A 145 13.51 -14.51 -11.35
CA GLU A 145 14.76 -14.42 -12.08
C GLU A 145 15.59 -15.69 -11.85
N GLY A 146 16.17 -16.20 -12.93
CA GLY A 146 17.01 -17.41 -12.93
C GLY A 146 16.21 -18.71 -12.92
N ASP A 147 16.92 -19.82 -12.93
CA ASP A 147 16.42 -21.18 -13.18
C ASP A 147 16.44 -22.11 -11.96
N SER A 148 16.84 -21.59 -10.77
CA SER A 148 17.02 -22.44 -9.58
C SER A 148 15.72 -23.10 -9.10
N MET A 149 14.57 -22.59 -9.50
CA MET A 149 13.26 -23.14 -9.16
C MET A 149 12.56 -23.85 -10.32
N GLU A 150 13.24 -24.07 -11.43
CA GLU A 150 12.73 -24.89 -12.55
C GLU A 150 12.59 -26.37 -12.16
N PRO A 151 11.58 -27.06 -12.69
CA PRO A 151 10.54 -26.62 -13.63
C PRO A 151 9.32 -25.93 -12.96
N LEU A 152 9.32 -25.80 -11.64
CA LEU A 152 8.18 -25.24 -10.90
C LEU A 152 7.95 -23.76 -11.21
N LEU A 153 9.02 -22.97 -11.17
CA LEU A 153 9.04 -21.55 -11.56
C LEU A 153 10.15 -21.37 -12.58
N ARG A 154 9.83 -20.70 -13.68
CA ARG A 154 10.79 -20.41 -14.74
C ARG A 154 11.22 -18.94 -14.71
N ASP A 155 12.34 -18.65 -15.31
CA ASP A 155 12.77 -17.28 -15.52
C ASP A 155 11.71 -16.46 -16.25
N GLY A 156 11.37 -15.31 -15.69
CA GLY A 156 10.32 -14.43 -16.20
C GLY A 156 8.89 -14.76 -15.78
N ASP A 157 8.64 -15.84 -15.02
CA ASP A 157 7.35 -16.07 -14.38
C ASP A 157 7.00 -14.96 -13.40
N GLU A 158 5.71 -14.65 -13.25
CA GLU A 158 5.21 -13.76 -12.21
C GLU A 158 4.61 -14.59 -11.07
N ILE A 159 4.95 -14.29 -9.84
CA ILE A 159 4.42 -14.97 -8.66
C ILE A 159 3.68 -13.99 -7.77
N LEU A 160 2.59 -14.46 -7.12
CA LEU A 160 2.00 -13.75 -5.99
C LEU A 160 2.58 -14.30 -4.70
N VAL A 161 2.96 -13.38 -3.83
CA VAL A 161 3.56 -13.65 -2.52
C VAL A 161 2.63 -13.10 -1.46
N ASP A 162 2.20 -13.94 -0.55
CA ASP A 162 1.46 -13.53 0.63
C ASP A 162 2.45 -13.15 1.74
N CYS A 163 2.52 -11.86 2.01
CA CYS A 163 3.38 -11.26 3.04
C CYS A 163 2.65 -11.08 4.39
N SER A 164 1.43 -11.58 4.52
CA SER A 164 0.71 -11.54 5.79
C SER A 164 1.45 -12.33 6.86
N PRO A 165 1.41 -11.89 8.14
CA PRO A 165 2.04 -12.61 9.22
C PRO A 165 1.31 -13.95 9.48
N HIS A 166 1.97 -15.04 9.14
CA HIS A 166 1.48 -16.40 9.38
C HIS A 166 2.53 -17.27 10.10
N PRO A 167 2.11 -18.26 10.87
CA PRO A 167 3.03 -19.28 11.37
C PRO A 167 3.76 -19.94 10.20
N PHE A 168 5.07 -20.18 10.37
CA PHE A 168 5.87 -20.84 9.35
C PHE A 168 5.27 -22.21 8.98
N ARG A 169 5.23 -22.48 7.69
CA ARG A 169 4.87 -23.80 7.12
C ARG A 169 5.81 -24.07 5.95
N ASP A 170 6.23 -25.30 5.80
CA ASP A 170 7.01 -25.76 4.65
C ASP A 170 6.34 -25.37 3.33
N GLY A 171 7.13 -24.89 2.38
CA GLY A 171 6.60 -24.45 1.09
C GLY A 171 7.57 -23.56 0.33
N VAL A 172 7.10 -23.02 -0.79
CA VAL A 172 7.89 -22.06 -1.58
C VAL A 172 7.72 -20.66 -0.98
N HIS A 173 8.84 -20.04 -0.66
CA HIS A 173 8.88 -18.71 -0.04
C HIS A 173 9.86 -17.80 -0.76
N VAL A 174 9.58 -16.52 -0.68
CA VAL A 174 10.57 -15.47 -0.91
C VAL A 174 11.27 -15.24 0.42
N VAL A 175 12.59 -15.35 0.40
CA VAL A 175 13.43 -15.26 1.60
C VAL A 175 14.61 -14.34 1.36
N ARG A 176 15.13 -13.77 2.44
CA ARG A 176 16.37 -12.99 2.45
C ARG A 176 17.38 -13.68 3.34
N LEU A 177 18.54 -13.95 2.78
CA LEU A 177 19.71 -14.46 3.49
C LEU A 177 20.85 -13.44 3.32
N GLY A 178 21.22 -12.74 4.40
CA GLY A 178 22.08 -11.56 4.31
C GLY A 178 21.42 -10.50 3.40
N ASP A 179 22.15 -10.05 2.38
CA ASP A 179 21.66 -9.06 1.39
C ASP A 179 21.02 -9.71 0.15
N THR A 180 20.96 -11.04 0.09
CA THR A 180 20.45 -11.74 -1.08
C THR A 180 18.99 -12.14 -0.91
N LEU A 181 18.15 -11.70 -1.82
CA LEU A 181 16.76 -12.11 -1.97
C LEU A 181 16.69 -13.30 -2.93
N MET A 182 15.93 -14.33 -2.56
CA MET A 182 15.78 -15.53 -3.38
C MET A 182 14.44 -16.21 -3.19
N VAL A 183 14.01 -16.97 -4.18
CA VAL A 183 12.84 -17.84 -4.09
C VAL A 183 13.36 -19.27 -3.87
N LYS A 184 12.93 -19.90 -2.79
CA LYS A 184 13.32 -21.28 -2.44
C LYS A 184 12.15 -22.03 -1.80
N ARG A 185 12.19 -23.35 -1.89
CA ARG A 185 11.39 -24.19 -1.01
C ARG A 185 12.06 -24.20 0.36
N VAL A 186 11.38 -23.70 1.37
CA VAL A 186 11.87 -23.69 2.75
C VAL A 186 11.20 -24.83 3.51
N ALA A 187 12.01 -25.64 4.16
CA ALA A 187 11.55 -26.75 5.00
C ALA A 187 12.24 -26.69 6.37
N SER A 188 11.51 -27.13 7.41
CA SER A 188 12.13 -27.28 8.74
C SER A 188 13.13 -28.42 8.74
N ALA A 189 14.37 -28.14 9.18
CA ALA A 189 15.43 -29.14 9.37
C ALA A 189 15.61 -29.56 10.84
N GLY A 190 14.71 -29.08 11.73
CA GLY A 190 14.81 -29.35 13.17
C GLY A 190 15.84 -28.47 13.87
N GLN A 191 15.84 -28.48 15.22
CA GLN A 191 16.82 -27.78 16.06
C GLN A 191 17.05 -26.29 15.70
N GLY A 192 15.98 -25.57 15.30
CA GLY A 192 16.09 -24.15 14.91
C GLY A 192 16.75 -23.91 13.56
N ARG A 193 16.86 -24.93 12.70
CA ARG A 193 17.44 -24.84 11.36
C ARG A 193 16.38 -24.97 10.27
N LEU A 194 16.64 -24.33 9.15
CA LEU A 194 15.84 -24.35 7.95
C LEU A 194 16.68 -24.80 6.76
N ALA A 195 16.11 -25.66 5.92
CA ALA A 195 16.70 -26.08 4.66
C ALA A 195 16.09 -25.25 3.52
N LEU A 196 16.93 -24.56 2.75
CA LEU A 196 16.57 -23.87 1.53
C LEU A 196 16.85 -24.79 0.34
N LEU A 197 15.78 -25.27 -0.28
CA LEU A 197 15.83 -26.24 -1.36
C LEU A 197 15.49 -25.55 -2.69
N SER A 198 16.33 -25.79 -3.69
CA SER A 198 16.02 -25.46 -5.08
C SER A 198 15.18 -26.55 -5.69
N GLN A 199 14.30 -26.22 -6.62
CA GLN A 199 13.57 -27.22 -7.39
C GLN A 199 14.46 -27.83 -8.50
N ASN A 200 15.39 -27.04 -9.02
CA ASN A 200 16.43 -27.48 -9.93
C ASN A 200 17.55 -28.16 -9.13
N LEU A 201 17.73 -29.47 -9.36
CA LEU A 201 18.69 -30.29 -8.64
C LEU A 201 20.16 -29.95 -8.91
N ALA A 202 20.44 -29.10 -9.90
CA ALA A 202 21.79 -28.57 -10.12
C ALA A 202 22.26 -27.64 -8.98
N TYR A 203 21.32 -27.13 -8.19
CA TYR A 203 21.58 -26.26 -7.05
C TYR A 203 21.52 -27.05 -5.74
N PRO A 204 22.61 -27.16 -4.99
CA PRO A 204 22.61 -27.90 -3.74
C PRO A 204 21.75 -27.22 -2.67
N PRO A 205 21.19 -28.01 -1.72
CA PRO A 205 20.53 -27.46 -0.54
C PRO A 205 21.43 -26.54 0.28
N ILE A 206 20.85 -25.50 0.87
CA ILE A 206 21.52 -24.60 1.81
C ILE A 206 20.87 -24.80 3.17
N ASP A 207 21.63 -25.14 4.18
CA ASP A 207 21.17 -25.30 5.56
C ASP A 207 21.58 -24.08 6.38
N VAL A 208 20.60 -23.37 6.94
CA VAL A 208 20.79 -22.09 7.65
C VAL A 208 20.15 -22.11 9.03
N ALA A 209 20.66 -21.33 9.96
CA ALA A 209 19.96 -21.07 11.21
C ALA A 209 18.69 -20.22 10.93
N ALA A 210 17.61 -20.53 11.62
CA ALA A 210 16.34 -19.81 11.38
C ALA A 210 16.46 -18.30 11.67
N GLU A 211 17.38 -17.92 12.57
CA GLU A 211 17.67 -16.52 12.93
C GLU A 211 18.44 -15.73 11.85
N GLU A 212 19.13 -16.45 10.94
CA GLU A 212 19.85 -15.84 9.82
C GLU A 212 18.97 -15.62 8.59
N LEU A 213 17.76 -16.20 8.59
CA LEU A 213 16.83 -16.14 7.46
C LEU A 213 15.63 -15.25 7.74
N THR A 214 15.42 -14.26 6.88
CA THR A 214 14.18 -13.48 6.91
C THR A 214 13.22 -14.03 5.87
N ILE A 215 12.06 -14.52 6.29
CA ILE A 215 10.96 -14.93 5.40
C ILE A 215 10.15 -13.67 5.06
N ILE A 216 10.13 -13.31 3.78
CA ILE A 216 9.38 -12.15 3.27
C ILE A 216 7.90 -12.52 3.07
N GLY A 217 7.65 -13.69 2.51
CA GLY A 217 6.31 -14.18 2.31
C GLY A 217 6.27 -15.53 1.60
N ARG A 218 5.08 -16.11 1.53
CA ARG A 218 4.83 -17.39 0.89
C ARG A 218 4.37 -17.21 -0.54
N VAL A 219 4.93 -17.96 -1.49
CA VAL A 219 4.43 -18.00 -2.87
C VAL A 219 3.11 -18.76 -2.89
N VAL A 220 2.05 -18.10 -3.33
CA VAL A 220 0.68 -18.63 -3.31
C VAL A 220 0.06 -18.82 -4.68
N TRP A 221 0.64 -18.19 -5.71
CA TRP A 221 0.17 -18.31 -7.09
C TRP A 221 1.30 -17.99 -8.07
N LYS A 222 1.20 -18.49 -9.29
CA LYS A 222 2.12 -18.16 -10.37
C LYS A 222 1.41 -17.97 -11.70
N SER A 223 2.02 -17.16 -12.58
CA SER A 223 1.68 -17.01 -13.99
C SER A 223 2.96 -17.03 -14.80
N GLY A 224 2.95 -17.63 -15.95
CA GLY A 224 4.10 -17.73 -16.84
C GLY A 224 3.73 -17.73 -18.31
N ARG A 225 4.73 -17.49 -19.15
CA ARG A 225 4.56 -17.61 -20.59
C ARG A 225 4.70 -19.06 -21.04
N ILE A 226 4.01 -19.42 -22.12
CA ILE A 226 4.10 -20.72 -22.78
C ILE A 226 5.28 -20.71 -23.73
#